data_18edf61a696d12031fb433d65250e9b6
#
_entry.id   18edf61a696d12031fb433d65250e9b6
#
_cell.length_a   1.000
_cell.length_b   1.000
_cell.length_c   1.000
_cell.angle_alpha   90.00
_cell.angle_beta   90.00
_cell.angle_gamma   90.00
#
_symmetry.space_group_name_H-M   'P 1'
#
loop_
_entity.id
_entity.type
_entity.pdbx_description
1 polymer ?
#
loop_
_entity_poly.entity_id
_entity_poly.type
_entity_poly.pdbx_seq_one_letter_code
_entity_poly.pdbx_strand_id
1 'polypeptide(L)'
;EVVAAGGYLFATYMVDVLSKVVQYSYQGEKVREITLPGEGTATGLEGKKSQTTLYYTFTNYVTPPTIFSLDVNSGESQVFQESKAPFDRHQYESQQVFYPSKDGTLIPMIISYKKGIELNGKNPTILYGYGGFDVSLTPAFSGMVASWLELGGVYAVANLRGGGEYGKAWHNAGTQLQKQNVFDDFIAAAEYLIEQQYTSSDYLAIRGGSNGGLLVGACMTQRPELFKVALPAVGVLDMLRYHTFTSGEGWKYDYGTSAQSEEMFQYLLGYSPVHNVKEGTAYPATLVTTADHDDRVVPAHSYKFIAELQEKHQGANPVLIRIDVNAGHGAGMPMSKMIDLSADIYAFTLFNMGITALK
;
A
#
# COMPACT_ATOMS: atom_id res chain seq x y z
N GLU A 1 -20.87 5.52 -0.17
CA GLU A 1 -21.55 6.18 0.95
C GLU A 1 -22.62 7.14 0.43
N VAL A 2 -23.75 7.28 1.15
CA VAL A 2 -24.80 8.28 0.81
C VAL A 2 -25.15 9.05 2.07
N VAL A 3 -25.10 10.38 1.98
CA VAL A 3 -25.40 11.31 3.09
C VAL A 3 -26.51 12.27 2.66
N ALA A 4 -27.46 12.53 3.55
CA ALA A 4 -28.53 13.51 3.35
C ALA A 4 -28.16 14.82 4.07
N ALA A 5 -27.87 15.87 3.30
CA ALA A 5 -27.49 17.17 3.83
C ALA A 5 -27.87 18.29 2.85
N GLY A 6 -28.08 19.52 3.35
CA GLY A 6 -28.33 20.70 2.51
C GLY A 6 -29.57 20.62 1.61
N GLY A 7 -30.54 19.76 1.93
CA GLY A 7 -31.71 19.54 1.09
C GLY A 7 -31.50 18.55 -0.07
N TYR A 8 -30.37 17.88 -0.13
CA TYR A 8 -29.96 16.94 -1.18
C TYR A 8 -29.42 15.63 -0.60
N LEU A 9 -29.22 14.64 -1.48
CA LEU A 9 -28.42 13.46 -1.21
C LEU A 9 -27.07 13.61 -1.88
N PHE A 10 -25.99 13.35 -1.15
CA PHE A 10 -24.64 13.28 -1.70
C PHE A 10 -24.17 11.84 -1.67
N ALA A 11 -23.92 11.28 -2.84
CA ALA A 11 -23.38 9.94 -2.99
C ALA A 11 -21.91 10.01 -3.34
N THR A 12 -21.08 9.45 -2.45
CA THR A 12 -19.65 9.30 -2.69
C THR A 12 -19.38 7.89 -3.17
N TYR A 13 -18.87 7.78 -4.38
CA TYR A 13 -18.45 6.55 -5.02
C TYR A 13 -16.92 6.45 -4.99
N MET A 14 -16.43 5.23 -4.97
CA MET A 14 -15.06 4.93 -5.35
C MET A 14 -15.08 4.43 -6.81
N VAL A 15 -14.43 5.18 -7.69
CA VAL A 15 -14.31 4.87 -9.11
C VAL A 15 -12.83 4.85 -9.44
N ASP A 16 -12.34 3.70 -9.88
CA ASP A 16 -10.90 3.52 -10.13
C ASP A 16 -10.04 4.01 -8.95
N VAL A 17 -10.42 3.61 -7.72
CA VAL A 17 -9.73 3.96 -6.46
C VAL A 17 -9.95 5.41 -5.99
N LEU A 18 -10.41 6.30 -6.85
CA LEU A 18 -10.57 7.72 -6.57
C LEU A 18 -12.01 8.05 -6.14
N SER A 19 -12.16 9.09 -5.33
CA SER A 19 -13.49 9.57 -4.93
C SER A 19 -14.19 10.32 -6.06
N LYS A 20 -15.46 10.00 -6.24
CA LYS A 20 -16.39 10.70 -7.11
C LYS A 20 -17.64 11.05 -6.31
N VAL A 21 -17.99 12.33 -6.24
CA VAL A 21 -19.14 12.81 -5.47
C VAL A 21 -20.25 13.28 -6.43
N VAL A 22 -21.46 12.76 -6.24
CA VAL A 22 -22.63 13.14 -7.02
C VAL A 22 -23.73 13.63 -6.10
N GLN A 23 -24.28 14.80 -6.43
CA GLN A 23 -25.43 15.41 -5.77
C GLN A 23 -26.72 14.96 -6.45
N TYR A 24 -27.69 14.46 -5.66
CA TYR A 24 -29.00 14.03 -6.11
C TYR A 24 -30.10 14.80 -5.36
N SER A 25 -31.26 14.95 -6.03
CA SER A 25 -32.50 15.33 -5.34
C SER A 25 -32.99 14.21 -4.43
N TYR A 26 -33.93 14.50 -3.52
CA TYR A 26 -34.57 13.43 -2.70
C TYR A 26 -35.46 12.47 -3.55
N GLN A 27 -35.75 12.82 -4.80
CA GLN A 27 -36.42 11.96 -5.76
C GLN A 27 -35.45 11.01 -6.50
N GLY A 28 -34.16 11.14 -6.26
CA GLY A 28 -33.13 10.33 -6.88
C GLY A 28 -32.62 10.84 -8.23
N GLU A 29 -33.04 12.06 -8.62
CA GLU A 29 -32.58 12.68 -9.86
C GLU A 29 -31.17 13.25 -9.68
N LYS A 30 -30.24 12.95 -10.63
CA LYS A 30 -28.90 13.52 -10.62
C LYS A 30 -28.95 15.03 -10.85
N VAL A 31 -28.52 15.81 -9.89
CA VAL A 31 -28.40 17.27 -10.00
C VAL A 31 -27.07 17.63 -10.67
N ARG A 32 -25.96 17.13 -10.15
CA ARG A 32 -24.62 17.38 -10.71
C ARG A 32 -23.60 16.43 -10.13
N GLU A 33 -22.43 16.44 -10.72
CA GLU A 33 -21.22 15.92 -10.13
C GLU A 33 -20.45 17.07 -9.46
N ILE A 34 -19.94 16.86 -8.26
CA ILE A 34 -19.12 17.85 -7.55
C ILE A 34 -17.70 17.75 -8.07
N THR A 35 -17.18 18.86 -8.59
CA THR A 35 -15.79 18.93 -9.02
C THR A 35 -14.85 18.94 -7.79
N LEU A 36 -14.09 17.86 -7.63
CA LEU A 36 -13.07 17.75 -6.58
C LEU A 36 -11.78 18.46 -6.99
N PRO A 37 -10.89 18.81 -6.04
CA PRO A 37 -9.64 19.54 -6.31
C PRO A 37 -8.63 18.78 -7.18
N GLY A 38 -8.84 17.49 -7.39
CA GLY A 38 -7.98 16.63 -8.19
C GLY A 38 -8.27 15.15 -7.97
N GLU A 39 -7.34 14.28 -8.38
CA GLU A 39 -7.38 12.86 -8.10
C GLU A 39 -7.04 12.59 -6.64
N GLY A 40 -7.96 11.97 -5.89
CA GLY A 40 -7.76 11.73 -4.47
C GLY A 40 -8.99 11.21 -3.74
N THR A 41 -8.97 11.31 -2.44
CA THR A 41 -10.02 10.87 -1.53
C THR A 41 -10.75 12.08 -0.94
N ALA A 42 -12.08 12.11 -1.08
CA ALA A 42 -12.97 13.07 -0.46
C ALA A 42 -13.79 12.38 0.62
N THR A 43 -13.87 12.97 1.82
CA THR A 43 -14.65 12.46 2.95
C THR A 43 -15.41 13.58 3.64
N GLY A 44 -16.53 13.28 4.28
CA GLY A 44 -17.40 14.26 4.91
C GLY A 44 -18.63 14.54 4.06
N LEU A 45 -19.01 15.80 3.91
CA LEU A 45 -20.27 16.28 3.32
C LEU A 45 -21.49 16.11 4.25
N GLU A 46 -21.25 15.81 5.51
CA GLU A 46 -22.29 15.75 6.53
C GLU A 46 -22.85 17.13 6.87
N GLY A 47 -24.13 17.17 7.22
CA GLY A 47 -24.75 18.41 7.61
C GLY A 47 -26.26 18.31 7.82
N LYS A 48 -26.87 19.40 8.31
CA LYS A 48 -28.31 19.47 8.48
C LYS A 48 -29.02 19.75 7.13
N LYS A 49 -30.27 19.33 7.02
CA LYS A 49 -31.10 19.55 5.83
C LYS A 49 -31.21 21.02 5.40
N SER A 50 -31.19 21.94 6.37
CA SER A 50 -31.34 23.38 6.13
C SER A 50 -30.02 24.12 5.84
N GLN A 51 -28.88 23.45 5.86
CA GLN A 51 -27.59 24.10 5.59
C GLN A 51 -27.42 24.33 4.09
N THR A 52 -26.85 25.47 3.73
CA THR A 52 -26.50 25.83 2.36
C THR A 52 -25.00 25.65 2.09
N THR A 53 -24.23 25.48 3.13
CA THR A 53 -22.78 25.21 3.04
C THR A 53 -22.47 23.92 3.79
N LEU A 54 -21.80 22.99 3.10
CA LEU A 54 -21.27 21.76 3.66
C LEU A 54 -19.74 21.81 3.64
N TYR A 55 -19.12 20.90 4.40
CA TYR A 55 -17.68 20.80 4.44
C TYR A 55 -17.25 19.39 4.11
N TYR A 56 -16.14 19.26 3.38
CA TYR A 56 -15.50 17.97 3.13
C TYR A 56 -13.99 18.11 3.20
N THR A 57 -13.31 17.01 3.53
CA THR A 57 -11.85 16.92 3.49
C THR A 57 -11.42 16.25 2.20
N PHE A 58 -10.46 16.85 1.51
CA PHE A 58 -9.78 16.24 0.37
C PHE A 58 -8.32 15.97 0.69
N THR A 59 -7.81 14.82 0.25
CA THR A 59 -6.41 14.42 0.39
C THR A 59 -5.97 13.48 -0.73
N ASN A 60 -4.67 13.42 -0.98
CA ASN A 60 -4.01 12.38 -1.76
C ASN A 60 -2.55 12.20 -1.29
N TYR A 61 -1.72 11.43 -1.98
CA TYR A 61 -0.34 11.16 -1.53
C TYR A 61 0.56 12.40 -1.48
N VAL A 62 0.23 13.47 -2.22
CA VAL A 62 0.98 14.72 -2.28
C VAL A 62 0.19 15.95 -1.79
N THR A 63 -1.06 15.76 -1.39
CA THR A 63 -1.92 16.83 -0.88
C THR A 63 -2.30 16.54 0.57
N PRO A 64 -1.76 17.30 1.54
CA PRO A 64 -2.18 17.22 2.94
C PRO A 64 -3.69 17.41 3.08
N PRO A 65 -4.35 16.83 4.11
CA PRO A 65 -5.76 16.98 4.33
C PRO A 65 -6.16 18.46 4.32
N THR A 66 -6.98 18.84 3.37
CA THR A 66 -7.47 20.22 3.17
C THR A 66 -8.99 20.21 3.27
N ILE A 67 -9.55 21.10 4.09
CA ILE A 67 -11.00 21.24 4.25
C ILE A 67 -11.52 22.23 3.22
N PHE A 68 -12.55 21.83 2.51
CA PHE A 68 -13.28 22.63 1.54
C PHE A 68 -14.68 22.93 2.04
N SER A 69 -15.17 24.12 1.77
CA SER A 69 -16.58 24.48 1.88
C SER A 69 -17.24 24.32 0.53
N LEU A 70 -18.39 23.64 0.49
CA LEU A 70 -19.21 23.40 -0.69
C LEU A 70 -20.54 24.19 -0.56
N ASP A 71 -20.84 25.07 -1.50
CA ASP A 71 -22.17 25.63 -1.63
C ASP A 71 -23.10 24.61 -2.33
N VAL A 72 -24.16 24.20 -1.63
CA VAL A 72 -25.06 23.14 -2.11
C VAL A 72 -25.91 23.56 -3.32
N ASN A 73 -26.11 24.87 -3.54
CA ASN A 73 -26.94 25.38 -4.62
C ASN A 73 -26.14 25.52 -5.92
N SER A 74 -24.92 26.05 -5.84
CA SER A 74 -24.03 26.20 -7.01
C SER A 74 -23.22 24.93 -7.29
N GLY A 75 -22.88 24.15 -6.26
CA GLY A 75 -21.94 23.02 -6.35
C GLY A 75 -20.47 23.47 -6.37
N GLU A 76 -20.20 24.73 -6.12
CA GLU A 76 -18.85 25.29 -6.08
C GLU A 76 -18.18 25.01 -4.74
N SER A 77 -16.92 24.63 -4.80
CA SER A 77 -16.08 24.37 -3.64
C SER A 77 -14.98 25.43 -3.51
N GLN A 78 -14.72 25.86 -2.27
CA GLN A 78 -13.63 26.77 -1.94
C GLN A 78 -12.82 26.22 -0.77
N VAL A 79 -11.51 26.51 -0.75
CA VAL A 79 -10.66 26.15 0.39
C VAL A 79 -11.17 26.89 1.63
N PHE A 80 -11.51 26.10 2.65
CA PHE A 80 -11.90 26.64 3.96
C PHE A 80 -10.70 26.65 4.92
N GLN A 81 -9.94 25.54 4.96
CA GLN A 81 -8.76 25.43 5.81
C GLN A 81 -7.72 24.50 5.18
N GLU A 82 -6.51 25.02 5.01
CA GLU A 82 -5.35 24.23 4.58
C GLU A 82 -4.58 23.68 5.78
N SER A 83 -3.92 22.54 5.55
CA SER A 83 -2.94 22.00 6.48
C SER A 83 -1.73 22.94 6.59
N LYS A 84 -1.17 23.03 7.81
CA LYS A 84 0.10 23.76 8.06
C LYS A 84 1.32 22.83 7.96
N ALA A 85 1.18 21.64 7.37
CA ALA A 85 2.30 20.74 7.15
C ALA A 85 3.39 21.46 6.32
N PRO A 86 4.65 21.39 6.72
CA PRO A 86 5.76 22.02 6.00
C PRO A 86 6.13 21.17 4.74
N PHE A 87 5.17 20.96 3.87
CA PHE A 87 5.33 20.21 2.61
C PHE A 87 4.73 21.05 1.48
N ASP A 88 5.58 21.47 0.53
CA ASP A 88 5.13 22.22 -0.63
C ASP A 88 4.58 21.30 -1.71
N ARG A 89 3.27 21.01 -1.61
CA ARG A 89 2.55 20.14 -2.54
C ARG A 89 2.69 20.53 -4.02
N HIS A 90 2.96 21.80 -4.31
CA HIS A 90 3.04 22.32 -5.68
C HIS A 90 4.28 21.82 -6.43
N GLN A 91 5.29 21.33 -5.71
CA GLN A 91 6.49 20.72 -6.30
C GLN A 91 6.29 19.25 -6.70
N TYR A 92 5.18 18.63 -6.30
CA TYR A 92 4.94 17.20 -6.51
C TYR A 92 3.71 16.96 -7.36
N GLU A 93 3.65 15.79 -7.96
CA GLU A 93 2.49 15.30 -8.66
C GLU A 93 2.21 13.83 -8.31
N SER A 94 0.95 13.46 -8.46
CA SER A 94 0.46 12.12 -8.24
C SER A 94 -0.44 11.78 -9.42
N GLN A 95 -0.13 10.68 -10.12
CA GLN A 95 -0.90 10.28 -11.29
C GLN A 95 -1.33 8.83 -11.18
N GLN A 96 -2.53 8.55 -11.68
CA GLN A 96 -3.02 7.20 -11.81
C GLN A 96 -2.59 6.60 -13.15
N VAL A 97 -2.14 5.35 -13.12
CA VAL A 97 -1.83 4.54 -14.30
C VAL A 97 -2.51 3.19 -14.19
N PHE A 98 -2.65 2.51 -15.32
CA PHE A 98 -3.13 1.13 -15.40
C PHE A 98 -2.09 0.28 -16.13
N TYR A 99 -1.81 -0.88 -15.58
CA TYR A 99 -0.88 -1.83 -16.20
C TYR A 99 -1.51 -3.23 -16.25
N PRO A 100 -1.18 -4.05 -17.26
CA PRO A 100 -1.69 -5.41 -17.34
C PRO A 100 -0.94 -6.32 -16.35
N SER A 101 -1.70 -7.10 -15.58
CA SER A 101 -1.16 -8.25 -14.84
C SER A 101 -0.84 -9.39 -15.81
N LYS A 102 -0.23 -10.45 -15.29
CA LYS A 102 0.15 -11.64 -16.05
C LYS A 102 -0.99 -12.29 -16.85
N ASP A 103 -2.21 -12.22 -16.35
CA ASP A 103 -3.43 -12.73 -17.01
C ASP A 103 -4.14 -11.69 -17.88
N GLY A 104 -3.57 -10.48 -18.03
CA GLY A 104 -4.13 -9.36 -18.80
C GLY A 104 -5.11 -8.48 -18.03
N THR A 105 -5.42 -8.81 -16.76
CA THR A 105 -6.25 -7.93 -15.91
C THR A 105 -5.57 -6.59 -15.72
N LEU A 106 -6.28 -5.49 -15.98
CA LEU A 106 -5.77 -4.14 -15.76
C LEU A 106 -5.80 -3.79 -14.28
N ILE A 107 -4.63 -3.46 -13.73
CA ILE A 107 -4.43 -3.12 -12.32
C ILE A 107 -4.14 -1.63 -12.20
N PRO A 108 -4.88 -0.87 -11.36
CA PRO A 108 -4.57 0.53 -11.11
C PRO A 108 -3.36 0.67 -10.19
N MET A 109 -2.57 1.70 -10.44
CA MET A 109 -1.46 2.11 -9.60
C MET A 109 -1.39 3.63 -9.55
N ILE A 110 -1.12 4.20 -8.38
CA ILE A 110 -0.88 5.63 -8.24
C ILE A 110 0.61 5.85 -8.00
N ILE A 111 1.22 6.68 -8.83
CA ILE A 111 2.66 7.00 -8.77
C ILE A 111 2.80 8.47 -8.37
N SER A 112 3.55 8.74 -7.30
CA SER A 112 3.78 10.08 -6.76
C SER A 112 5.27 10.41 -6.76
N TYR A 113 5.61 11.60 -7.22
CA TYR A 113 7.01 12.02 -7.40
C TYR A 113 7.13 13.55 -7.49
N LYS A 114 8.37 14.06 -7.40
CA LYS A 114 8.67 15.47 -7.63
C LYS A 114 8.52 15.83 -9.11
N LYS A 115 7.84 16.92 -9.44
CA LYS A 115 7.67 17.38 -10.83
C LYS A 115 9.01 17.56 -11.52
N GLY A 116 9.08 17.12 -12.78
CA GLY A 116 10.27 17.25 -13.60
C GLY A 116 11.36 16.20 -13.33
N ILE A 117 11.03 15.07 -12.67
CA ILE A 117 11.98 13.95 -12.61
C ILE A 117 12.33 13.45 -14.01
N GLU A 118 13.54 12.96 -14.18
CA GLU A 118 13.95 12.27 -15.42
C GLU A 118 13.56 10.79 -15.33
N LEU A 119 12.84 10.30 -16.33
CA LEU A 119 12.54 8.86 -16.46
C LEU A 119 13.73 8.16 -17.13
N ASN A 120 14.75 7.87 -16.33
CA ASN A 120 16.04 7.30 -16.77
C ASN A 120 16.39 5.99 -16.05
N GLY A 121 15.46 5.42 -15.29
CA GLY A 121 15.64 4.17 -14.54
C GLY A 121 16.47 4.30 -13.25
N LYS A 122 16.77 5.51 -12.78
CA LYS A 122 17.66 5.76 -11.63
C LYS A 122 16.99 6.42 -10.44
N ASN A 123 15.68 6.60 -10.46
CA ASN A 123 14.99 7.19 -9.31
C ASN A 123 14.79 6.12 -8.23
N PRO A 124 15.18 6.39 -6.97
CA PRO A 124 14.89 5.50 -5.87
C PRO A 124 13.37 5.40 -5.69
N THR A 125 12.86 4.20 -5.79
CA THR A 125 11.41 3.96 -5.81
C THR A 125 11.01 2.99 -4.73
N ILE A 126 9.96 3.32 -3.96
CA ILE A 126 9.27 2.38 -3.09
C ILE A 126 7.94 2.02 -3.76
N LEU A 127 7.77 0.75 -4.09
CA LEU A 127 6.51 0.16 -4.50
C LEU A 127 5.82 -0.44 -3.27
N TYR A 128 4.64 0.05 -2.94
CA TYR A 128 3.83 -0.38 -1.81
C TYR A 128 2.59 -1.15 -2.29
N GLY A 129 2.21 -2.19 -1.57
CA GLY A 129 0.98 -2.94 -1.81
C GLY A 129 0.46 -3.64 -0.55
N TYR A 130 -0.80 -4.09 -0.64
CA TYR A 130 -1.45 -4.85 0.42
C TYR A 130 -2.13 -6.11 -0.14
N GLY A 131 -3.18 -5.97 -0.96
CA GLY A 131 -3.82 -7.04 -1.73
C GLY A 131 -4.47 -8.14 -0.89
N GLY A 132 -5.43 -7.80 -0.03
CA GLY A 132 -6.18 -8.78 0.74
C GLY A 132 -7.26 -8.15 1.62
N PHE A 133 -8.09 -9.01 2.19
CA PHE A 133 -9.09 -8.67 3.21
C PHE A 133 -10.11 -7.60 2.81
N ASP A 134 -10.38 -7.45 1.51
CA ASP A 134 -11.31 -6.43 1.01
C ASP A 134 -10.88 -4.98 1.35
N VAL A 135 -9.58 -4.78 1.65
CA VAL A 135 -9.02 -3.47 2.01
C VAL A 135 -8.67 -2.69 0.74
N SER A 136 -9.33 -1.55 0.55
CA SER A 136 -9.00 -0.62 -0.54
C SER A 136 -7.91 0.35 -0.10
N LEU A 137 -6.84 0.46 -0.89
CA LEU A 137 -5.77 1.44 -0.68
C LEU A 137 -6.12 2.75 -1.39
N THR A 138 -6.94 3.59 -0.75
CA THR A 138 -7.30 4.90 -1.29
C THR A 138 -6.20 5.93 -1.01
N PRO A 139 -5.99 6.92 -1.91
CA PRO A 139 -4.97 7.94 -1.74
C PRO A 139 -5.16 8.74 -0.45
N ALA A 140 -4.11 8.77 0.38
CA ALA A 140 -4.09 9.54 1.62
C ALA A 140 -2.70 10.12 1.88
N PHE A 141 -2.63 11.35 2.38
CA PHE A 141 -1.37 11.98 2.74
C PHE A 141 -0.76 11.32 3.97
N SER A 142 0.53 11.11 3.89
CA SER A 142 1.34 10.65 5.02
C SER A 142 2.62 11.46 5.09
N GLY A 143 2.98 11.96 6.29
CA GLY A 143 4.25 12.65 6.51
C GLY A 143 5.46 11.78 6.16
N MET A 144 5.36 10.46 6.33
CA MET A 144 6.42 9.54 5.94
C MET A 144 6.59 9.50 4.42
N VAL A 145 5.49 9.40 3.65
CA VAL A 145 5.55 9.45 2.18
C VAL A 145 6.08 10.81 1.72
N ALA A 146 5.61 11.91 2.31
CA ALA A 146 6.11 13.25 2.01
C ALA A 146 7.63 13.35 2.20
N SER A 147 8.15 12.83 3.33
CA SER A 147 9.60 12.79 3.58
C SER A 147 10.35 11.96 2.53
N TRP A 148 9.81 10.82 2.09
CA TRP A 148 10.40 10.03 1.02
C TRP A 148 10.48 10.82 -0.30
N LEU A 149 9.40 11.53 -0.65
CA LEU A 149 9.35 12.39 -1.84
C LEU A 149 10.34 13.57 -1.74
N GLU A 150 10.50 14.17 -0.55
CA GLU A 150 11.48 15.24 -0.31
C GLU A 150 12.93 14.74 -0.43
N LEU A 151 13.18 13.47 -0.12
CA LEU A 151 14.47 12.80 -0.36
C LEU A 151 14.73 12.49 -1.86
N GLY A 152 13.81 12.88 -2.75
CA GLY A 152 13.91 12.65 -4.19
C GLY A 152 13.41 11.27 -4.64
N GLY A 153 12.69 10.56 -3.77
CA GLY A 153 12.12 9.25 -4.07
C GLY A 153 10.84 9.31 -4.89
N VAL A 154 10.55 8.22 -5.57
CA VAL A 154 9.25 7.91 -6.19
C VAL A 154 8.49 6.97 -5.26
N TYR A 155 7.20 7.21 -5.07
CA TYR A 155 6.33 6.37 -4.27
C TYR A 155 5.17 5.86 -5.12
N ALA A 156 5.09 4.54 -5.30
CA ALA A 156 4.06 3.89 -6.10
C ALA A 156 3.19 2.99 -5.21
N VAL A 157 1.87 3.07 -5.36
CA VAL A 157 0.91 2.23 -4.64
C VAL A 157 0.08 1.45 -5.65
N ALA A 158 0.25 0.13 -5.66
CA ALA A 158 -0.50 -0.76 -6.53
C ALA A 158 -1.79 -1.24 -5.84
N ASN A 159 -2.92 -1.11 -6.52
CA ASN A 159 -4.24 -1.50 -6.04
C ASN A 159 -4.57 -2.91 -6.51
N LEU A 160 -4.06 -3.88 -5.77
CA LEU A 160 -4.02 -5.30 -6.16
C LEU A 160 -5.35 -6.00 -5.96
N ARG A 161 -5.61 -7.05 -6.75
CA ARG A 161 -6.68 -8.02 -6.44
C ARG A 161 -6.55 -8.54 -5.01
N GLY A 162 -7.67 -8.97 -4.41
CA GLY A 162 -7.73 -9.27 -2.98
C GLY A 162 -8.11 -8.07 -2.12
N GLY A 163 -7.90 -6.83 -2.62
CA GLY A 163 -8.46 -5.61 -2.05
C GLY A 163 -9.93 -5.41 -2.39
N GLY A 164 -10.50 -4.27 -1.98
CA GLY A 164 -11.92 -3.92 -2.15
C GLY A 164 -12.19 -2.93 -3.27
N GLU A 165 -11.20 -2.51 -4.05
CA GLU A 165 -11.26 -1.38 -4.95
C GLU A 165 -12.36 -1.50 -6.02
N TYR A 166 -12.62 -2.73 -6.48
CA TYR A 166 -13.69 -3.04 -7.45
C TYR A 166 -14.74 -4.00 -6.87
N GLY A 167 -14.86 -4.02 -5.53
CA GLY A 167 -15.87 -4.80 -4.82
C GLY A 167 -15.54 -6.30 -4.72
N LYS A 168 -16.57 -7.10 -4.46
CA LYS A 168 -16.41 -8.50 -4.04
C LYS A 168 -15.74 -9.40 -5.07
N ALA A 169 -15.96 -9.17 -6.35
CA ALA A 169 -15.31 -9.94 -7.42
C ALA A 169 -13.79 -9.72 -7.42
N TRP A 170 -13.36 -8.48 -7.20
CA TRP A 170 -11.94 -8.11 -7.09
C TRP A 170 -11.29 -8.74 -5.87
N HIS A 171 -11.95 -8.68 -4.72
CA HIS A 171 -11.50 -9.34 -3.50
C HIS A 171 -11.35 -10.86 -3.71
N ASN A 172 -12.38 -11.53 -4.19
CA ASN A 172 -12.37 -12.97 -4.39
C ASN A 172 -11.28 -13.43 -5.37
N ALA A 173 -10.96 -12.61 -6.38
CA ALA A 173 -9.90 -12.90 -7.35
C ALA A 173 -8.47 -12.91 -6.76
N GLY A 174 -8.31 -12.52 -5.48
CA GLY A 174 -7.06 -12.57 -4.75
C GLY A 174 -7.12 -13.40 -3.45
N THR A 175 -8.08 -14.32 -3.33
CA THR A 175 -8.26 -15.15 -2.13
C THR A 175 -8.02 -16.63 -2.39
N GLN A 176 -7.67 -17.39 -1.37
CA GLN A 176 -7.51 -18.85 -1.38
C GLN A 176 -6.69 -19.34 -2.58
N LEU A 177 -7.21 -20.23 -3.40
CA LEU A 177 -6.53 -20.79 -4.59
C LEU A 177 -6.27 -19.74 -5.71
N GLN A 178 -6.68 -18.49 -5.52
CA GLN A 178 -6.41 -17.38 -6.43
C GLN A 178 -5.40 -16.37 -5.86
N LYS A 179 -4.81 -16.65 -4.67
CA LYS A 179 -3.89 -15.73 -4.00
C LYS A 179 -2.66 -15.36 -4.84
N GLN A 180 -2.20 -16.24 -5.72
CA GLN A 180 -1.09 -15.98 -6.64
C GLN A 180 -1.36 -14.77 -7.55
N ASN A 181 -2.61 -14.49 -7.90
CA ASN A 181 -2.95 -13.31 -8.69
C ASN A 181 -2.47 -12.01 -8.04
N VAL A 182 -2.50 -11.94 -6.70
CA VAL A 182 -2.04 -10.76 -5.95
C VAL A 182 -0.53 -10.55 -6.11
N PHE A 183 0.23 -11.64 -6.09
CA PHE A 183 1.68 -11.61 -6.28
C PHE A 183 2.04 -11.29 -7.73
N ASP A 184 1.33 -11.89 -8.68
CA ASP A 184 1.49 -11.61 -10.11
C ASP A 184 1.16 -10.14 -10.43
N ASP A 185 0.11 -9.57 -9.84
CA ASP A 185 -0.24 -8.15 -9.97
C ASP A 185 0.90 -7.24 -9.46
N PHE A 186 1.50 -7.57 -8.32
CA PHE A 186 2.56 -6.76 -7.72
C PHE A 186 3.89 -6.89 -8.47
N ILE A 187 4.21 -8.08 -8.96
CA ILE A 187 5.37 -8.30 -9.84
C ILE A 187 5.20 -7.50 -11.14
N ALA A 188 4.03 -7.54 -11.75
CA ALA A 188 3.73 -6.76 -12.94
C ALA A 188 3.81 -5.24 -12.69
N ALA A 189 3.44 -4.75 -11.49
CA ALA A 189 3.66 -3.34 -11.10
C ALA A 189 5.13 -2.97 -11.12
N ALA A 190 5.99 -3.84 -10.57
CA ALA A 190 7.43 -3.63 -10.56
C ALA A 190 8.00 -3.62 -12.00
N GLU A 191 7.59 -4.56 -12.82
CA GLU A 191 7.99 -4.65 -14.23
C GLU A 191 7.56 -3.40 -15.01
N TYR A 192 6.33 -2.92 -14.80
CA TYR A 192 5.84 -1.67 -15.40
C TYR A 192 6.68 -0.46 -15.00
N LEU A 193 7.00 -0.29 -13.73
CA LEU A 193 7.82 0.84 -13.25
C LEU A 193 9.23 0.84 -13.87
N ILE A 194 9.79 -0.35 -14.09
CA ILE A 194 11.09 -0.53 -14.75
C ILE A 194 10.97 -0.25 -16.24
N GLU A 195 9.98 -0.81 -16.92
CA GLU A 195 9.75 -0.63 -18.36
C GLU A 195 9.51 0.86 -18.71
N GLN A 196 8.72 1.56 -17.88
CA GLN A 196 8.45 2.98 -18.04
C GLN A 196 9.61 3.88 -17.54
N GLN A 197 10.72 3.30 -17.12
CA GLN A 197 11.94 3.99 -16.68
C GLN A 197 11.75 4.91 -15.45
N TYR A 198 10.69 4.69 -14.65
CA TYR A 198 10.62 5.33 -13.33
C TYR A 198 11.78 4.88 -12.45
N THR A 199 12.19 3.62 -12.56
CA THR A 199 13.24 2.99 -11.76
C THR A 199 13.89 1.84 -12.54
N SER A 200 14.80 1.12 -11.88
CA SER A 200 15.33 -0.17 -12.34
C SER A 200 15.43 -1.12 -11.14
N SER A 201 15.76 -2.39 -11.38
CA SER A 201 15.98 -3.36 -10.29
C SER A 201 17.00 -2.86 -9.26
N ASP A 202 17.97 -2.04 -9.64
CA ASP A 202 18.97 -1.46 -8.73
C ASP A 202 18.43 -0.33 -7.84
N TYR A 203 17.27 0.25 -8.18
CA TYR A 203 16.65 1.39 -7.48
C TYR A 203 15.22 1.12 -7.03
N LEU A 204 14.77 -0.15 -7.08
CA LEU A 204 13.42 -0.54 -6.67
C LEU A 204 13.42 -1.23 -5.30
N ALA A 205 12.68 -0.65 -4.38
CA ALA A 205 12.32 -1.26 -3.09
C ALA A 205 10.85 -1.67 -3.09
N ILE A 206 10.54 -2.81 -2.49
CA ILE A 206 9.16 -3.25 -2.24
C ILE A 206 8.85 -3.19 -0.75
N ARG A 207 7.67 -2.70 -0.40
CA ARG A 207 7.23 -2.53 0.99
C ARG A 207 5.78 -2.96 1.17
N GLY A 208 5.49 -3.58 2.29
CA GLY A 208 4.14 -3.93 2.72
C GLY A 208 4.12 -4.44 4.15
N GLY A 209 3.01 -4.25 4.84
CA GLY A 209 2.83 -4.68 6.23
C GLY A 209 1.71 -5.69 6.39
N SER A 210 1.80 -6.57 7.39
CA SER A 210 0.79 -7.59 7.70
C SER A 210 0.56 -8.53 6.49
N ASN A 211 -0.63 -8.56 5.91
CA ASN A 211 -0.85 -9.22 4.61
C ASN A 211 0.08 -8.65 3.51
N GLY A 212 0.39 -7.34 3.53
CA GLY A 212 1.40 -6.75 2.65
C GLY A 212 2.82 -7.24 2.95
N GLY A 213 3.12 -7.66 4.17
CA GLY A 213 4.38 -8.32 4.52
C GLY A 213 4.48 -9.72 3.90
N LEU A 214 3.38 -10.48 3.84
CA LEU A 214 3.29 -11.70 3.05
C LEU A 214 3.53 -11.42 1.57
N LEU A 215 2.89 -10.37 1.02
CA LEU A 215 3.07 -9.94 -0.37
C LEU A 215 4.56 -9.73 -0.70
N VAL A 216 5.26 -8.94 0.13
CA VAL A 216 6.70 -8.69 -0.05
C VAL A 216 7.51 -9.97 0.06
N GLY A 217 7.25 -10.79 1.09
CA GLY A 217 7.96 -12.06 1.29
C GLY A 217 7.77 -13.03 0.11
N ALA A 218 6.55 -13.16 -0.41
CA ALA A 218 6.24 -14.01 -1.55
C ALA A 218 6.89 -13.49 -2.85
N CYS A 219 6.80 -12.18 -3.12
CA CYS A 219 7.38 -11.60 -4.34
C CYS A 219 8.90 -11.65 -4.36
N MET A 220 9.57 -11.35 -3.23
CA MET A 220 11.04 -11.41 -3.16
C MET A 220 11.59 -12.85 -3.26
N THR A 221 10.82 -13.86 -2.85
CA THR A 221 11.23 -15.27 -3.00
C THR A 221 10.94 -15.82 -4.40
N GLN A 222 9.93 -15.31 -5.08
CA GLN A 222 9.59 -15.69 -6.46
C GLN A 222 10.47 -14.97 -7.50
N ARG A 223 10.78 -13.69 -7.31
CA ARG A 223 11.51 -12.84 -8.26
C ARG A 223 12.59 -12.01 -7.55
N PRO A 224 13.60 -12.66 -6.93
CA PRO A 224 14.62 -11.97 -6.15
C PRO A 224 15.44 -10.96 -6.96
N GLU A 225 15.60 -11.20 -8.26
CA GLU A 225 16.39 -10.36 -9.17
C GLU A 225 15.70 -9.03 -9.54
N LEU A 226 14.40 -8.91 -9.27
CA LEU A 226 13.61 -7.76 -9.68
C LEU A 226 13.76 -6.57 -8.72
N PHE A 227 14.22 -6.83 -7.50
CA PHE A 227 14.21 -5.85 -6.40
C PHE A 227 15.60 -5.62 -5.82
N LYS A 228 15.94 -4.37 -5.54
CA LYS A 228 17.16 -4.01 -4.78
C LYS A 228 16.96 -4.20 -3.29
N VAL A 229 15.79 -3.81 -2.79
CA VAL A 229 15.47 -3.80 -1.36
C VAL A 229 14.10 -4.42 -1.12
N ALA A 230 13.96 -5.26 -0.09
CA ALA A 230 12.70 -5.81 0.36
C ALA A 230 12.45 -5.43 1.84
N LEU A 231 11.25 -4.92 2.11
CA LEU A 231 10.85 -4.36 3.40
C LEU A 231 9.55 -5.03 3.91
N PRO A 232 9.57 -6.33 4.23
CA PRO A 232 8.41 -6.99 4.79
C PRO A 232 8.22 -6.60 6.26
N ALA A 233 7.09 -6.02 6.60
CA ALA A 233 6.76 -5.57 7.95
C ALA A 233 5.66 -6.42 8.58
N VAL A 234 5.86 -6.90 9.80
CA VAL A 234 4.87 -7.66 10.59
C VAL A 234 4.11 -8.70 9.76
N GLY A 235 4.83 -9.41 8.87
CA GLY A 235 4.26 -10.22 7.79
C GLY A 235 3.76 -11.58 8.22
N VAL A 236 2.69 -12.06 7.54
CA VAL A 236 2.22 -13.46 7.66
C VAL A 236 3.10 -14.34 6.77
N LEU A 237 4.25 -14.79 7.29
CA LEU A 237 5.32 -15.37 6.47
C LEU A 237 5.40 -16.91 6.53
N ASP A 238 4.68 -17.56 7.47
CA ASP A 238 4.50 -19.01 7.53
C ASP A 238 3.04 -19.36 7.23
N MET A 239 2.76 -19.65 5.97
CA MET A 239 1.39 -19.91 5.52
C MET A 239 0.86 -21.29 5.91
N LEU A 240 1.74 -22.22 6.29
CA LEU A 240 1.29 -23.54 6.72
C LEU A 240 0.77 -23.56 8.16
N ARG A 241 1.23 -22.61 9.00
CA ARG A 241 0.92 -22.59 10.44
C ARG A 241 0.19 -21.33 10.91
N TYR A 242 0.03 -20.33 10.05
CA TYR A 242 -0.56 -19.03 10.47
C TYR A 242 -1.87 -19.20 11.24
N HIS A 243 -2.73 -20.13 10.83
CA HIS A 243 -4.05 -20.38 11.41
C HIS A 243 -4.01 -20.99 12.81
N THR A 244 -2.84 -21.47 13.25
CA THR A 244 -2.65 -22.02 14.61
C THR A 244 -2.14 -20.99 15.60
N PHE A 245 -1.85 -19.77 15.15
CA PHE A 245 -1.40 -18.67 15.98
C PHE A 245 -2.58 -17.73 16.30
N THR A 246 -2.53 -17.04 17.39
CA THR A 246 -3.47 -16.05 17.95
C THR A 246 -4.69 -15.69 17.05
N SER A 247 -4.58 -14.63 16.23
CA SER A 247 -5.68 -14.16 15.37
C SER A 247 -5.79 -14.91 14.03
N GLY A 248 -4.86 -15.81 13.73
CA GLY A 248 -4.72 -16.45 12.41
C GLY A 248 -5.94 -17.24 11.96
N GLU A 249 -6.66 -17.90 12.87
CA GLU A 249 -7.88 -18.64 12.53
C GLU A 249 -8.93 -17.76 11.82
N GLY A 250 -8.99 -16.47 12.14
CA GLY A 250 -9.88 -15.50 11.51
C GLY A 250 -9.57 -15.19 10.04
N TRP A 251 -8.39 -15.57 9.53
CA TRP A 251 -7.93 -15.21 8.18
C TRP A 251 -8.15 -16.31 7.14
N LYS A 252 -8.73 -17.43 7.54
CA LYS A 252 -8.96 -18.59 6.66
C LYS A 252 -9.83 -18.30 5.43
N TYR A 253 -10.70 -17.30 5.52
CA TYR A 253 -11.55 -16.91 4.39
C TYR A 253 -10.75 -16.25 3.26
N ASP A 254 -9.65 -15.56 3.60
CA ASP A 254 -8.75 -14.97 2.61
C ASP A 254 -7.68 -15.97 2.11
N TYR A 255 -7.14 -16.81 2.99
CA TYR A 255 -5.99 -17.64 2.66
C TYR A 255 -6.31 -19.13 2.42
N GLY A 256 -7.37 -19.67 3.03
CA GLY A 256 -7.51 -21.12 3.24
C GLY A 256 -6.53 -21.62 4.31
N THR A 257 -6.60 -22.88 4.70
CA THR A 257 -5.69 -23.47 5.69
C THR A 257 -5.00 -24.72 5.19
N SER A 258 -3.78 -25.01 5.65
CA SER A 258 -3.03 -26.22 5.31
C SER A 258 -3.72 -27.51 5.79
N ALA A 259 -4.65 -27.41 6.75
CA ALA A 259 -5.44 -28.52 7.27
C ALA A 259 -6.73 -28.77 6.47
N GLN A 260 -7.09 -27.89 5.54
CA GLN A 260 -8.36 -27.92 4.81
C GLN A 260 -8.41 -29.05 3.78
N SER A 261 -7.33 -29.22 3.00
CA SER A 261 -7.15 -30.23 1.98
C SER A 261 -5.70 -30.35 1.56
N GLU A 262 -5.32 -31.45 0.91
CA GLU A 262 -3.99 -31.60 0.31
C GLU A 262 -3.73 -30.53 -0.76
N GLU A 263 -4.72 -30.23 -1.60
CA GLU A 263 -4.62 -29.17 -2.61
C GLU A 263 -4.28 -27.82 -1.98
N MET A 264 -5.01 -27.41 -0.93
CA MET A 264 -4.75 -26.14 -0.25
C MET A 264 -3.40 -26.16 0.48
N PHE A 265 -2.99 -27.29 1.06
CA PHE A 265 -1.67 -27.43 1.66
C PHE A 265 -0.57 -27.18 0.63
N GLN A 266 -0.63 -27.84 -0.54
CA GLN A 266 0.35 -27.67 -1.61
C GLN A 266 0.35 -26.25 -2.17
N TYR A 267 -0.84 -25.65 -2.31
CA TYR A 267 -0.98 -24.28 -2.77
C TYR A 267 -0.33 -23.29 -1.81
N LEU A 268 -0.61 -23.38 -0.51
CA LEU A 268 -0.01 -22.54 0.52
C LEU A 268 1.51 -22.73 0.61
N LEU A 269 1.97 -23.99 0.52
CA LEU A 269 3.40 -24.32 0.49
C LEU A 269 4.09 -23.64 -0.69
N GLY A 270 3.43 -23.59 -1.85
CA GLY A 270 3.97 -23.01 -3.08
C GLY A 270 4.36 -21.54 -3.00
N TYR A 271 3.73 -20.77 -2.11
CA TYR A 271 4.06 -19.34 -1.94
C TYR A 271 4.44 -18.94 -0.51
N SER A 272 4.41 -19.84 0.46
CA SER A 272 4.76 -19.54 1.85
C SER A 272 6.21 -19.04 1.95
N PRO A 273 6.45 -17.78 2.34
CA PRO A 273 7.81 -17.21 2.29
C PRO A 273 8.85 -18.01 3.05
N VAL A 274 8.56 -18.43 4.28
CA VAL A 274 9.49 -19.26 5.10
C VAL A 274 9.92 -20.53 4.38
N HIS A 275 9.01 -21.17 3.62
CA HIS A 275 9.27 -22.45 2.96
C HIS A 275 9.87 -22.31 1.54
N ASN A 276 9.90 -21.08 1.00
CA ASN A 276 10.38 -20.82 -0.36
C ASN A 276 11.71 -20.06 -0.42
N VAL A 277 12.39 -19.89 0.72
CA VAL A 277 13.78 -19.42 0.72
C VAL A 277 14.67 -20.56 0.22
N LYS A 278 15.32 -20.35 -0.92
CA LYS A 278 16.17 -21.33 -1.59
C LYS A 278 17.63 -21.10 -1.24
N GLU A 279 18.34 -22.19 -0.96
CA GLU A 279 19.77 -22.16 -0.70
C GLU A 279 20.55 -21.64 -1.91
N GLY A 280 21.58 -20.83 -1.65
CA GLY A 280 22.46 -20.30 -2.69
C GLY A 280 21.88 -19.17 -3.52
N THR A 281 20.70 -18.67 -3.18
CA THR A 281 20.06 -17.56 -3.91
C THR A 281 20.50 -16.20 -3.36
N ALA A 282 20.84 -15.28 -4.27
CA ALA A 282 21.09 -13.88 -3.94
C ALA A 282 19.77 -13.12 -3.81
N TYR A 283 19.30 -12.95 -2.59
CA TYR A 283 18.10 -12.15 -2.30
C TYR A 283 18.40 -10.65 -2.27
N PRO A 284 17.40 -9.78 -2.45
CA PRO A 284 17.55 -8.34 -2.27
C PRO A 284 18.02 -8.01 -0.84
N ALA A 285 18.62 -6.84 -0.66
CA ALA A 285 18.87 -6.32 0.68
C ALA A 285 17.54 -6.28 1.45
N THR A 286 17.45 -7.02 2.56
CA THR A 286 16.18 -7.25 3.25
C THR A 286 16.22 -6.71 4.66
N LEU A 287 15.23 -5.87 5.01
CA LEU A 287 14.98 -5.44 6.37
C LEU A 287 13.59 -5.90 6.80
N VAL A 288 13.53 -7.01 7.50
CA VAL A 288 12.31 -7.48 8.17
C VAL A 288 12.04 -6.59 9.37
N THR A 289 10.84 -6.05 9.51
CA THR A 289 10.46 -5.31 10.72
C THR A 289 9.33 -6.02 11.45
N THR A 290 9.43 -6.12 12.78
CA THR A 290 8.42 -6.75 13.64
C THR A 290 8.42 -6.13 15.03
N ALA A 291 7.46 -6.52 15.87
CA ALA A 291 7.35 -6.09 17.25
C ALA A 291 7.25 -7.31 18.18
N ASP A 292 7.85 -7.21 19.35
CA ASP A 292 7.98 -8.35 20.28
C ASP A 292 6.66 -8.76 20.96
N HIS A 293 5.68 -7.85 21.01
CA HIS A 293 4.34 -8.07 21.59
C HIS A 293 3.23 -8.00 20.52
N ASP A 294 3.55 -8.32 19.26
CA ASP A 294 2.53 -8.42 18.21
C ASP A 294 1.69 -9.69 18.44
N ASP A 295 0.46 -9.48 18.91
CA ASP A 295 -0.52 -10.52 19.19
C ASP A 295 -1.46 -10.79 18.01
N ARG A 296 -1.41 -9.97 16.97
CA ARG A 296 -2.18 -10.15 15.73
C ARG A 296 -1.42 -11.04 14.75
N VAL A 297 -0.21 -10.65 14.35
CA VAL A 297 0.71 -11.43 13.54
C VAL A 297 1.93 -11.73 14.39
N VAL A 298 1.91 -12.87 15.07
CA VAL A 298 2.97 -13.19 16.03
C VAL A 298 4.36 -13.08 15.44
N PRO A 299 5.34 -12.52 16.18
CA PRO A 299 6.69 -12.26 15.67
C PRO A 299 7.43 -13.51 15.23
N ALA A 300 6.95 -14.70 15.61
CA ALA A 300 7.47 -15.99 15.14
C ALA A 300 7.50 -16.10 13.60
N HIS A 301 6.57 -15.49 12.88
CA HIS A 301 6.61 -15.42 11.42
C HIS A 301 7.88 -14.74 10.93
N SER A 302 8.17 -13.57 11.48
CA SER A 302 9.35 -12.77 11.12
C SER A 302 10.64 -13.44 11.55
N TYR A 303 10.69 -14.03 12.75
CA TYR A 303 11.89 -14.73 13.25
C TYR A 303 12.24 -15.96 12.40
N LYS A 304 11.23 -16.76 12.03
CA LYS A 304 11.46 -17.93 11.16
C LYS A 304 11.93 -17.51 9.77
N PHE A 305 11.32 -16.48 9.19
CA PHE A 305 11.68 -16.03 7.86
C PHE A 305 13.09 -15.45 7.80
N ILE A 306 13.46 -14.61 8.76
CA ILE A 306 14.82 -14.05 8.77
C ILE A 306 15.89 -15.12 9.04
N ALA A 307 15.59 -16.12 9.87
CA ALA A 307 16.50 -17.23 10.13
C ALA A 307 16.77 -18.03 8.84
N GLU A 308 15.72 -18.37 8.08
CA GLU A 308 15.85 -19.04 6.78
C GLU A 308 16.63 -18.18 5.77
N LEU A 309 16.39 -16.87 5.74
CA LEU A 309 17.15 -15.96 4.87
C LEU A 309 18.62 -15.89 5.26
N GLN A 310 18.95 -15.78 6.55
CA GLN A 310 20.33 -15.71 7.03
C GLN A 310 21.10 -16.99 6.79
N GLU A 311 20.44 -18.14 6.84
CA GLU A 311 21.05 -19.43 6.58
C GLU A 311 21.29 -19.67 5.09
N LYS A 312 20.33 -19.32 4.23
CA LYS A 312 20.30 -19.74 2.81
C LYS A 312 20.73 -18.65 1.83
N HIS A 313 20.67 -17.38 2.23
CA HIS A 313 21.07 -16.27 1.36
C HIS A 313 22.54 -16.36 0.99
N GLN A 314 22.84 -16.16 -0.29
CA GLN A 314 24.21 -16.08 -0.79
C GLN A 314 24.41 -14.77 -1.55
N GLY A 315 25.31 -13.96 -1.09
CA GLY A 315 25.64 -12.67 -1.70
C GLY A 315 26.04 -11.62 -0.66
N ALA A 316 26.28 -10.40 -1.14
CA ALA A 316 26.77 -9.30 -0.29
C ALA A 316 25.62 -8.45 0.31
N ASN A 317 24.38 -8.68 -0.10
CA ASN A 317 23.25 -7.89 0.38
C ASN A 317 22.96 -8.22 1.86
N PRO A 318 22.76 -7.22 2.73
CA PRO A 318 22.42 -7.48 4.13
C PRO A 318 20.99 -8.06 4.24
N VAL A 319 20.81 -9.06 5.10
CA VAL A 319 19.51 -9.60 5.50
C VAL A 319 19.36 -9.45 7.00
N LEU A 320 18.57 -8.48 7.41
CA LEU A 320 18.47 -7.98 8.78
C LEU A 320 17.03 -8.02 9.29
N ILE A 321 16.90 -8.03 10.61
CA ILE A 321 15.63 -7.83 11.30
C ILE A 321 15.74 -6.67 12.29
N ARG A 322 14.72 -5.81 12.31
CA ARG A 322 14.50 -4.79 13.32
C ARG A 322 13.29 -5.16 14.16
N ILE A 323 13.50 -5.24 15.46
CA ILE A 323 12.46 -5.63 16.43
C ILE A 323 12.15 -4.43 17.31
N ASP A 324 10.91 -3.94 17.25
CA ASP A 324 10.42 -2.92 18.17
C ASP A 324 10.04 -3.58 19.51
N VAL A 325 10.74 -3.19 20.56
CA VAL A 325 10.54 -3.72 21.92
C VAL A 325 9.35 -3.00 22.58
N ASN A 326 8.55 -3.76 23.32
CA ASN A 326 7.31 -3.27 23.96
C ASN A 326 6.35 -2.61 22.96
N ALA A 327 6.16 -3.24 21.81
CA ALA A 327 5.30 -2.78 20.74
C ALA A 327 4.43 -3.91 20.18
N GLY A 328 3.22 -3.58 19.73
CA GLY A 328 2.29 -4.49 19.08
C GLY A 328 2.29 -4.34 17.56
N HIS A 329 1.16 -4.69 16.90
CA HIS A 329 1.01 -4.71 15.43
C HIS A 329 1.08 -3.32 14.73
N GLY A 330 1.51 -2.29 15.43
CA GLY A 330 1.66 -0.92 14.89
C GLY A 330 0.56 0.05 15.35
N ALA A 331 -0.60 -0.41 15.77
CA ALA A 331 -1.63 0.45 16.34
C ALA A 331 -1.15 1.04 17.68
N GLY A 332 -1.28 2.37 17.83
CA GLY A 332 -0.88 3.05 19.06
C GLY A 332 0.62 3.26 19.24
N MET A 333 1.42 3.01 18.21
CA MET A 333 2.87 3.30 18.25
C MET A 333 3.10 4.80 18.45
N PRO A 334 3.94 5.22 19.43
CA PRO A 334 4.30 6.62 19.61
C PRO A 334 4.93 7.23 18.35
N MET A 335 4.65 8.51 18.10
CA MET A 335 5.16 9.21 16.91
C MET A 335 6.69 9.17 16.80
N SER A 336 7.42 9.28 17.92
CA SER A 336 8.88 9.16 17.93
C SER A 336 9.36 7.81 17.39
N LYS A 337 8.75 6.70 17.81
CA LYS A 337 9.07 5.36 17.30
C LYS A 337 8.73 5.22 15.81
N MET A 338 7.64 5.84 15.34
CA MET A 338 7.28 5.84 13.93
C MET A 338 8.32 6.60 13.09
N ILE A 339 8.82 7.73 13.60
CA ILE A 339 9.88 8.51 12.96
C ILE A 339 11.17 7.69 12.88
N ASP A 340 11.61 7.10 14.00
CA ASP A 340 12.82 6.27 14.06
C ASP A 340 12.73 5.08 13.10
N LEU A 341 11.59 4.38 13.09
CA LEU A 341 11.36 3.27 12.17
C LEU A 341 11.45 3.72 10.70
N SER A 342 10.85 4.86 10.38
CA SER A 342 10.87 5.37 9.01
C SER A 342 12.27 5.84 8.60
N ALA A 343 13.01 6.46 9.52
CA ALA A 343 14.40 6.87 9.29
C ALA A 343 15.28 5.65 9.00
N ASP A 344 15.16 4.57 9.79
CA ASP A 344 15.90 3.33 9.58
C ASP A 344 15.56 2.68 8.24
N ILE A 345 14.27 2.64 7.88
CA ILE A 345 13.80 2.09 6.59
C ILE A 345 14.38 2.89 5.42
N TYR A 346 14.32 4.21 5.47
CA TYR A 346 14.80 5.06 4.36
C TYR A 346 16.33 5.04 4.26
N ALA A 347 17.03 5.08 5.40
CA ALA A 347 18.48 4.97 5.44
C ALA A 347 18.94 3.62 4.87
N PHE A 348 18.33 2.51 5.29
CA PHE A 348 18.62 1.18 4.77
C PHE A 348 18.36 1.10 3.25
N THR A 349 17.23 1.65 2.81
CA THR A 349 16.84 1.63 1.39
C THR A 349 17.84 2.42 0.53
N LEU A 350 18.09 3.68 0.87
CA LEU A 350 18.99 4.54 0.10
C LEU A 350 20.44 4.03 0.12
N PHE A 351 20.92 3.57 1.27
CA PHE A 351 22.27 3.00 1.40
C PHE A 351 22.47 1.81 0.46
N ASN A 352 21.51 0.87 0.41
CA ASN A 352 21.62 -0.31 -0.44
C ASN A 352 21.41 0.02 -1.93
N MET A 353 20.79 1.15 -2.26
CA MET A 353 20.73 1.69 -3.62
C MET A 353 21.99 2.49 -4.00
N GLY A 354 22.98 2.62 -3.10
CA GLY A 354 24.21 3.38 -3.35
C GLY A 354 24.02 4.90 -3.29
N ILE A 355 22.92 5.38 -2.68
CA ILE A 355 22.61 6.80 -2.54
C ILE A 355 23.08 7.27 -1.17
N THR A 356 24.21 7.97 -1.13
CA THR A 356 24.88 8.42 0.11
C THR A 356 24.77 9.92 0.35
N ALA A 357 24.34 10.69 -0.64
CA ALA A 357 24.08 12.12 -0.55
C ALA A 357 22.69 12.44 -1.09
N LEU A 358 21.93 13.17 -0.31
CA LEU A 358 20.63 13.71 -0.73
C LEU A 358 20.88 14.93 -1.61
N LYS A 359 20.13 15.05 -2.70
CA LYS A 359 20.22 16.19 -3.63
C LYS A 359 19.36 17.36 -3.16
#